data_4d8be3512805719d66eb11e88ea4d3a4
#
_entry.id   4d8be3512805719d66eb11e88ea4d3a4
#
_cell.length_a   1.000
_cell.length_b   1.000
_cell.length_c   1.000
_cell.angle_alpha   90.00
_cell.angle_beta   90.00
_cell.angle_gamma   90.00
#
_symmetry.space_group_name_H-M   'P 1'
#
loop_
_entity.id
_entity.type
_entity.pdbx_description
1 polymer ?
#
loop_
_entity_poly.entity_id
_entity_poly.type
_entity_poly.pdbx_seq_one_letter_code
_entity_poly.pdbx_strand_id
1 'polypeptide(L)'
;MSFDILLSQNAREYLGALDEKSARIVKDNLRKLEEEPYPRPGSGSGDREKLHVDGEEMYRLHIGRTHTAFYVVLDEDQQVRVVEIVDIDEAHKRYGFD
;
A
#
# COMPACT_ATOMS: atom_id res chain seq x y z
N MET A 1 -5.93 18.59 -2.91
CA MET A 1 -6.33 17.74 -4.03
C MET A 1 -6.10 16.28 -3.67
N SER A 2 -6.99 15.41 -4.09
CA SER A 2 -6.88 14.00 -3.74
C SER A 2 -6.39 13.18 -4.93
N PHE A 3 -5.78 12.05 -4.61
CA PHE A 3 -5.33 11.08 -5.60
C PHE A 3 -6.42 10.01 -5.80
N ASP A 4 -6.55 9.52 -7.01
CA ASP A 4 -7.42 8.38 -7.28
C ASP A 4 -6.68 7.10 -6.93
N ILE A 5 -7.34 6.20 -6.23
CA ILE A 5 -6.75 4.92 -5.84
C ILE A 5 -7.20 3.85 -6.82
N LEU A 6 -6.24 3.28 -7.53
CA LEU A 6 -6.50 2.21 -8.47
C LEU A 6 -5.91 0.91 -7.94
N LEU A 7 -6.69 -0.15 -7.97
CA LEU A 7 -6.25 -1.46 -7.48
C LEU A 7 -5.95 -2.39 -8.63
N SER A 8 -4.80 -3.06 -8.57
CA SER A 8 -4.49 -4.11 -9.52
C SER A 8 -5.42 -5.29 -9.32
N GLN A 9 -5.40 -6.23 -10.25
CA GLN A 9 -6.17 -7.45 -10.10
C GLN A 9 -5.76 -8.21 -8.85
N ASN A 10 -4.46 -8.30 -8.58
CA ASN A 10 -3.95 -8.96 -7.38
C ASN A 10 -4.53 -8.31 -6.11
N ALA A 11 -4.52 -6.98 -6.06
CA ALA A 11 -5.02 -6.26 -4.88
C ALA A 11 -6.52 -6.50 -4.70
N ARG A 12 -7.27 -6.51 -5.80
CA ARG A 12 -8.72 -6.76 -5.73
C ARG A 12 -9.03 -8.18 -5.28
N GLU A 13 -8.26 -9.14 -5.78
CA GLU A 13 -8.44 -10.54 -5.39
C GLU A 13 -8.13 -10.74 -3.90
N TYR A 14 -7.08 -10.08 -3.44
CA TYR A 14 -6.72 -10.14 -2.03
C TYR A 14 -7.86 -9.63 -1.15
N LEU A 15 -8.41 -8.47 -1.50
CA LEU A 15 -9.52 -7.90 -0.75
C LEU A 15 -10.75 -8.78 -0.77
N GLY A 16 -11.04 -9.38 -1.93
CA GLY A 16 -12.20 -10.26 -2.08
C GLY A 16 -12.10 -11.54 -1.27
N ALA A 17 -10.88 -11.95 -0.92
CA ALA A 17 -10.65 -13.17 -0.15
C ALA A 17 -10.70 -12.91 1.36
N LEU A 18 -10.70 -11.65 1.79
CA LEU A 18 -10.73 -11.31 3.21
C LEU A 18 -12.16 -11.34 3.74
N ASP A 19 -12.29 -11.55 5.05
CA ASP A 19 -13.59 -11.39 5.68
C ASP A 19 -13.98 -9.91 5.64
N GLU A 20 -15.26 -9.63 5.91
CA GLU A 20 -15.78 -8.28 5.79
C GLU A 20 -15.05 -7.26 6.67
N LYS A 21 -14.75 -7.65 7.89
CA LYS A 21 -14.08 -6.77 8.84
C LYS A 21 -12.65 -6.42 8.37
N SER A 22 -11.91 -7.44 7.95
CA SER A 22 -10.54 -7.25 7.48
C SER A 22 -10.50 -6.41 6.21
N ALA A 23 -11.43 -6.68 5.28
CA ALA A 23 -11.51 -5.91 4.05
C ALA A 23 -11.78 -4.44 4.33
N ARG A 24 -12.64 -4.15 5.30
CA ARG A 24 -12.95 -2.77 5.69
C ARG A 24 -11.71 -2.06 6.24
N ILE A 25 -10.95 -2.74 7.09
CA ILE A 25 -9.73 -2.19 7.66
C ILE A 25 -8.74 -1.85 6.56
N VAL A 26 -8.54 -2.76 5.61
CA VAL A 26 -7.62 -2.54 4.50
C VAL A 26 -8.09 -1.36 3.65
N LYS A 27 -9.37 -1.32 3.28
CA LYS A 27 -9.91 -0.23 2.47
C LYS A 27 -9.79 1.12 3.15
N ASP A 28 -10.06 1.19 4.45
CA ASP A 28 -9.95 2.44 5.19
C ASP A 28 -8.50 2.95 5.22
N ASN A 29 -7.55 2.03 5.32
CA ASN A 29 -6.15 2.42 5.30
C ASN A 29 -5.72 2.88 3.91
N LEU A 30 -6.19 2.21 2.86
CA LEU A 30 -5.87 2.63 1.49
C LEU A 30 -6.41 4.03 1.19
N ARG A 31 -7.54 4.40 1.76
CA ARG A 31 -8.11 5.74 1.57
C ARG A 31 -7.20 6.85 2.06
N LYS A 32 -6.35 6.57 3.03
CA LYS A 32 -5.39 7.57 3.50
C LYS A 32 -4.47 8.04 2.38
N LEU A 33 -4.23 7.16 1.41
CA LEU A 33 -3.36 7.47 0.28
C LEU A 33 -3.97 8.50 -0.67
N GLU A 34 -5.28 8.71 -0.60
CA GLU A 34 -5.94 9.74 -1.41
C GLU A 34 -5.41 11.14 -1.07
N GLU A 35 -5.11 11.37 0.19
CA GLU A 35 -4.63 12.67 0.65
C GLU A 35 -3.11 12.68 0.83
N GLU A 36 -2.54 11.59 1.31
CA GLU A 36 -1.13 11.55 1.66
C GLU A 36 -0.47 10.24 1.21
N PRO A 37 -0.15 10.13 -0.09
CA PRO A 37 0.47 8.90 -0.58
C PRO A 37 1.96 8.77 -0.24
N TYR A 38 2.61 9.87 0.16
CA TYR A 38 4.03 9.85 0.45
C TYR A 38 4.32 9.73 1.93
N PRO A 39 5.46 9.07 2.30
CA PRO A 39 5.89 9.05 3.69
C PRO A 39 6.16 10.47 4.18
N ARG A 40 5.86 10.73 5.45
CA ARG A 40 6.14 12.02 6.08
C ARG A 40 7.35 11.90 6.99
N PRO A 41 8.47 12.50 6.63
CA PRO A 41 9.63 12.50 7.53
C PRO A 41 9.30 13.20 8.84
N GLY A 42 9.61 12.53 9.95
CA GLY A 42 9.43 13.11 11.27
C GLY A 42 8.02 13.16 11.78
N SER A 43 7.05 12.62 11.04
CA SER A 43 5.65 12.66 11.48
C SER A 43 5.30 11.59 12.51
N GLY A 44 6.15 10.58 12.63
CA GLY A 44 5.90 9.50 13.58
C GLY A 44 4.87 8.49 13.13
N SER A 45 4.31 8.63 11.94
CA SER A 45 3.29 7.69 11.48
C SER A 45 3.87 6.31 11.17
N GLY A 46 5.07 6.24 10.62
CA GLY A 46 5.77 4.97 10.41
C GLY A 46 5.06 3.91 9.57
N ASP A 47 3.87 4.21 9.05
CA ASP A 47 3.11 3.22 8.31
C ASP A 47 3.42 3.20 6.81
N ARG A 48 4.14 4.21 6.31
CA ARG A 48 4.51 4.31 4.90
C ARG A 48 6.02 4.37 4.76
N GLU A 49 6.55 3.65 3.77
CA GLU A 49 7.98 3.64 3.49
C GLU A 49 8.21 3.69 1.99
N LYS A 50 9.30 4.36 1.62
CA LYS A 50 9.74 4.38 0.23
C LYS A 50 10.74 3.25 0.00
N LEU A 51 10.56 2.51 -1.07
CA LEU A 51 11.40 1.38 -1.42
C LEU A 51 11.96 1.53 -2.82
N HIS A 52 13.06 0.85 -3.09
CA HIS A 52 13.57 0.70 -4.45
C HIS A 52 13.54 -0.79 -4.78
N VAL A 53 12.75 -1.15 -5.78
CA VAL A 53 12.59 -2.53 -6.20
C VAL A 53 12.95 -2.61 -7.68
N ASP A 54 13.98 -3.37 -8.00
CA ASP A 54 14.49 -3.53 -9.37
C ASP A 54 14.73 -2.18 -10.05
N GLY A 55 15.26 -1.21 -9.30
CA GLY A 55 15.59 0.12 -9.84
C GLY A 55 14.42 1.07 -9.93
N GLU A 56 13.23 0.67 -9.53
CA GLU A 56 12.04 1.53 -9.56
C GLU A 56 11.63 1.93 -8.16
N GLU A 57 11.08 3.14 -8.04
CA GLU A 57 10.56 3.62 -6.77
C GLU A 57 9.17 3.03 -6.53
N MET A 58 9.00 2.52 -5.33
CA MET A 58 7.75 1.93 -4.90
C MET A 58 7.55 2.31 -3.44
N TYR A 59 6.31 2.23 -2.97
CA TYR A 59 6.00 2.54 -1.59
C TYR A 59 5.31 1.36 -0.94
N ARG A 60 5.47 1.27 0.36
CA ARG A 60 4.87 0.24 1.17
C ARG A 60 4.01 0.88 2.25
N LEU A 61 2.78 0.40 2.39
CA LEU A 61 1.88 0.83 3.45
C LEU A 61 1.61 -0.37 4.36
N HIS A 62 1.94 -0.21 5.63
CA HIS A 62 1.62 -1.23 6.64
C HIS A 62 0.18 -1.01 7.09
N ILE A 63 -0.62 -2.07 7.03
CA ILE A 63 -2.02 -2.02 7.42
C ILE A 63 -2.22 -2.97 8.59
N GLY A 64 -2.34 -2.39 9.78
CA GLY A 64 -2.38 -3.19 10.98
C GLY A 64 -1.07 -3.95 11.15
N ARG A 65 -1.16 -5.16 11.68
CA ARG A 65 0.02 -6.01 11.88
C ARG A 65 0.05 -7.17 10.90
N THR A 66 -0.90 -7.22 9.99
CA THR A 66 -1.12 -8.40 9.16
C THR A 66 -0.92 -8.13 7.67
N HIS A 67 -1.29 -6.95 7.21
CA HIS A 67 -1.32 -6.67 5.77
C HIS A 67 -0.30 -5.64 5.36
N THR A 68 0.19 -5.78 4.12
CA THR A 68 1.10 -4.79 3.53
C THR A 68 0.65 -4.53 2.10
N ALA A 69 0.52 -3.26 1.75
CA ALA A 69 0.17 -2.85 0.39
C ALA A 69 1.38 -2.20 -0.25
N PHE A 70 1.69 -2.61 -1.48
CA PHE A 70 2.74 -1.99 -2.29
C PHE A 70 2.09 -1.16 -3.36
N TYR A 71 2.55 0.06 -3.53
CA TYR A 71 1.93 0.98 -4.46
C TYR A 71 2.95 1.92 -5.09
N VAL A 72 2.57 2.48 -6.22
CA VAL A 72 3.34 3.53 -6.89
C VAL A 72 2.48 4.77 -6.98
N VAL A 73 3.13 5.93 -7.03
CA VAL A 73 2.44 7.22 -7.10
C VAL A 73 2.73 7.85 -8.44
N LEU A 74 1.69 8.19 -9.17
CA LEU A 74 1.77 8.86 -10.45
C LEU A 74 1.29 10.30 -10.27
N ASP A 75 2.21 11.19 -9.95
CA ASP A 75 1.89 12.58 -9.63
C ASP A 75 1.19 13.31 -10.77
N GLU A 76 1.66 13.11 -11.98
CA GLU A 76 1.09 13.81 -13.14
C GLU A 76 -0.37 13.46 -13.35
N ASP A 77 -0.73 12.23 -13.05
CA ASP A 77 -2.10 11.75 -13.23
C ASP A 77 -2.91 11.83 -11.95
N GLN A 78 -2.29 12.24 -10.86
CA GLN A 78 -2.92 12.24 -9.54
C GLN A 78 -3.52 10.89 -9.20
N GLN A 79 -2.74 9.84 -9.41
CA GLN A 79 -3.15 8.45 -9.18
C GLN A 79 -2.19 7.73 -8.25
N VAL A 80 -2.75 6.85 -7.43
CA VAL A 80 -1.99 5.89 -6.64
C VAL A 80 -2.41 4.52 -7.16
N ARG A 81 -1.44 3.76 -7.65
CA ARG A 81 -1.72 2.40 -8.12
C ARG A 81 -1.24 1.40 -7.09
N VAL A 82 -2.19 0.70 -6.49
CA VAL A 82 -1.87 -0.37 -5.55
C VAL A 82 -1.55 -1.60 -6.38
N VAL A 83 -0.28 -1.95 -6.41
CA VAL A 83 0.23 -3.02 -7.26
C VAL A 83 -0.09 -4.39 -6.67
N GLU A 84 0.07 -4.51 -5.35
CA GLU A 84 -0.07 -5.79 -4.68
C GLU A 84 -0.41 -5.58 -3.22
N ILE A 85 -1.23 -6.46 -2.67
CA ILE A 85 -1.47 -6.51 -1.23
C ILE A 85 -1.16 -7.93 -0.79
N VAL A 86 -0.36 -8.09 0.25
CA VAL A 86 0.04 -9.40 0.76
C VAL A 86 0.03 -9.38 2.28
N ASP A 87 0.07 -10.55 2.91
CA ASP A 87 0.28 -10.57 4.34
C ASP A 87 1.75 -10.25 4.63
N ILE A 88 2.03 -9.93 5.89
CA ILE A 88 3.35 -9.42 6.24
C ILE A 88 4.46 -10.47 6.05
N ASP A 89 4.14 -11.74 6.24
CA ASP A 89 5.12 -12.81 6.03
C ASP A 89 5.50 -12.93 4.56
N GLU A 90 4.51 -12.87 3.68
CA GLU A 90 4.74 -12.92 2.25
C GLU A 90 5.53 -11.70 1.76
N ALA A 91 5.26 -10.53 2.33
CA ALA A 91 5.99 -9.32 1.97
C ALA A 91 7.48 -9.47 2.29
N HIS A 92 7.81 -10.03 3.44
CA HIS A 92 9.20 -10.24 3.83
C HIS A 92 9.91 -11.20 2.90
N LYS A 93 9.22 -12.24 2.46
CA LYS A 93 9.81 -13.21 1.54
C LYS A 93 10.08 -12.62 0.16
N ARG A 94 9.13 -11.83 -0.35
CA ARG A 94 9.23 -11.30 -1.70
C ARG A 94 10.25 -10.21 -1.89
N TYR A 95 10.37 -9.34 -0.88
CA TYR A 95 11.17 -8.13 -1.02
C TYR A 95 12.38 -8.09 -0.10
N GLY A 96 12.67 -9.20 0.56
CA GLY A 96 13.88 -9.33 1.35
C GLY A 96 13.98 -8.44 2.57
N PHE A 97 12.86 -8.06 3.15
CA PHE A 97 12.87 -7.26 4.37
C PHE A 97 13.01 -8.15 5.59
N ASP A 98 13.90 -7.81 6.44
CA ASP A 98 14.11 -8.53 7.70
C ASP A 98 13.70 -7.68 8.87
#